data_6e1cd33f9f0e716e1f622e36f69705d4
#
_entry.id   6e1cd33f9f0e716e1f622e36f69705d4
#
_cell.length_a   1.000
_cell.length_b   1.000
_cell.length_c   1.000
_cell.angle_alpha   90.00
_cell.angle_beta   90.00
_cell.angle_gamma   90.00
#
_symmetry.space_group_name_H-M   'P 1'
#
loop_
_entity.id
_entity.type
_entity.pdbx_description
1 polymer ?
#
loop_
_entity_poly.entity_id
_entity_poly.type
_entity_poly.pdbx_seq_one_letter_code
_entity_poly.pdbx_strand_id
1 'polypeptide(L)'
;FQPFLERDEIDVAMPAVNFVTKHIYNFEERVWAPAQKKNLGLIAMKILGGPADWTKGTARLSGQDYESAIRYAMELPGISSLNIGVRSLAELDRAAETVMNYKPFTDEERKQLETRGKELAKAWGAVYGEPTT
;
A
#
# COMPACT_ATOMS: atom_id res chain seq x y z
N PHE A 1 6.71 -9.08 11.18
CA PHE A 1 6.96 -7.68 11.60
C PHE A 1 6.97 -7.52 13.12
N GLN A 2 6.04 -8.18 13.85
CA GLN A 2 5.88 -7.96 15.28
C GLN A 2 7.19 -8.01 16.08
N PRO A 3 8.05 -9.07 15.97
CA PRO A 3 9.31 -9.13 16.73
C PRO A 3 10.29 -8.01 16.41
N PHE A 4 10.20 -7.43 15.20
CA PHE A 4 11.05 -6.30 14.80
C PHE A 4 10.52 -4.97 15.35
N LEU A 5 9.19 -4.82 15.42
CA LEU A 5 8.58 -3.61 15.98
C LEU A 5 8.80 -3.47 17.48
N GLU A 6 9.15 -4.56 18.18
CA GLU A 6 9.48 -4.54 19.62
C GLU A 6 10.91 -4.07 19.89
N ARG A 7 11.77 -4.01 18.86
CA ARG A 7 13.17 -3.62 19.00
C ARG A 7 13.33 -2.11 18.97
N ASP A 8 14.21 -1.60 19.81
CA ASP A 8 14.49 -0.15 19.90
C ASP A 8 15.46 0.35 18.82
N GLU A 9 16.18 -0.57 18.15
CA GLU A 9 17.15 -0.22 17.10
C GLU A 9 16.50 0.01 15.72
N ILE A 10 15.18 -0.11 15.60
CA ILE A 10 14.45 0.10 14.35
C ILE A 10 13.94 1.53 14.28
N ASP A 11 14.39 2.27 13.28
CA ASP A 11 14.00 3.66 13.03
C ASP A 11 12.95 3.81 11.91
N VAL A 12 12.86 2.81 11.01
CA VAL A 12 12.00 2.86 9.82
C VAL A 12 11.27 1.54 9.62
N ALA A 13 9.98 1.63 9.30
CA ALA A 13 9.17 0.50 8.85
C ALA A 13 8.68 0.72 7.42
N MET A 14 8.81 -0.30 6.57
CA MET A 14 8.40 -0.25 5.17
C MET A 14 7.46 -1.42 4.82
N PRO A 15 6.22 -1.42 5.29
CA PRO A 15 5.25 -2.47 4.99
C PRO A 15 4.67 -2.34 3.58
N ALA A 16 4.19 -3.48 3.06
CA ALA A 16 3.42 -3.54 1.83
C ALA A 16 1.99 -3.08 2.11
N VAL A 17 1.58 -1.95 1.56
CA VAL A 17 0.25 -1.37 1.79
C VAL A 17 -0.39 -0.92 0.49
N ASN A 18 -1.63 -1.34 0.27
CA ASN A 18 -2.52 -0.81 -0.75
C ASN A 18 -3.98 -1.17 -0.40
N PHE A 19 -4.92 -0.50 -1.02
CA PHE A 19 -6.35 -0.65 -0.70
C PHE A 19 -6.93 -2.05 -0.96
N VAL A 20 -6.19 -2.94 -1.64
CA VAL A 20 -6.57 -4.35 -1.86
C VAL A 20 -5.99 -5.24 -0.77
N THR A 21 -4.69 -5.14 -0.50
CA THR A 21 -4.00 -5.98 0.48
C THR A 21 -4.41 -5.67 1.92
N LYS A 22 -4.98 -4.52 2.17
CA LYS A 22 -5.69 -4.19 3.40
C LYS A 22 -6.72 -5.27 3.77
N HIS A 23 -7.47 -5.78 2.79
CA HIS A 23 -8.52 -6.78 3.01
C HIS A 23 -8.00 -8.23 3.10
N ILE A 24 -6.69 -8.43 2.93
CA ILE A 24 -6.04 -9.75 2.99
C ILE A 24 -5.13 -9.83 4.21
N TYR A 25 -4.26 -8.83 4.40
CA TYR A 25 -3.20 -8.84 5.41
C TYR A 25 -3.42 -7.84 6.53
N ASN A 26 -4.13 -6.76 6.25
CA ASN A 26 -4.38 -5.65 7.18
C ASN A 26 -3.08 -5.12 7.83
N PHE A 27 -2.05 -4.87 7.02
CA PHE A 27 -0.78 -4.34 7.51
C PHE A 27 -0.93 -2.92 8.09
N GLU A 28 -1.99 -2.21 7.75
CA GLU A 28 -2.34 -0.91 8.31
C GLU A 28 -2.56 -0.98 9.83
N GLU A 29 -3.27 -1.99 10.30
CA GLU A 29 -3.48 -2.18 11.75
C GLU A 29 -2.35 -2.96 12.41
N ARG A 30 -1.81 -3.96 11.70
CA ARG A 30 -0.85 -4.91 12.28
C ARG A 30 0.59 -4.42 12.30
N VAL A 31 0.95 -3.50 11.40
CA VAL A 31 2.33 -3.01 11.25
C VAL A 31 2.37 -1.49 11.30
N TRP A 32 1.56 -0.81 10.46
CA TRP A 32 1.60 0.63 10.31
C TRP A 32 1.24 1.36 11.61
N ALA A 33 0.08 1.06 12.20
CA ALA A 33 -0.36 1.71 13.41
C ALA A 33 0.58 1.47 14.62
N PRO A 34 1.11 0.26 14.88
CA PRO A 34 2.14 0.06 15.90
C PRO A 34 3.43 0.83 15.63
N ALA A 35 3.91 0.85 14.39
CA ALA A 35 5.13 1.58 14.01
C ALA A 35 4.95 3.10 14.19
N GLN A 36 3.78 3.63 13.83
CA GLN A 36 3.41 5.03 14.06
C GLN A 36 3.44 5.39 15.55
N LYS A 37 2.90 4.53 16.41
CA LYS A 37 2.92 4.74 17.87
C LYS A 37 4.34 4.81 18.44
N LYS A 38 5.29 4.10 17.84
CA LYS A 38 6.71 4.15 18.17
C LYS A 38 7.45 5.32 17.50
N ASN A 39 6.75 6.15 16.75
CA ASN A 39 7.33 7.28 16.01
C ASN A 39 8.40 6.86 14.99
N LEU A 40 8.24 5.70 14.36
CA LEU A 40 9.12 5.23 13.30
C LEU A 40 8.85 6.00 12.00
N GLY A 41 9.87 6.16 11.17
CA GLY A 41 9.70 6.59 9.79
C GLY A 41 8.86 5.56 9.02
N LEU A 42 7.82 5.99 8.31
CA LEU A 42 6.85 5.12 7.65
C LEU A 42 6.94 5.26 6.13
N ILE A 43 7.37 4.19 5.47
CA ILE A 43 7.47 4.14 4.01
C ILE A 43 6.46 3.14 3.47
N ALA A 44 5.54 3.58 2.62
CA ALA A 44 4.63 2.68 1.95
C ALA A 44 5.30 2.03 0.74
N MET A 45 5.31 0.70 0.66
CA MET A 45 5.78 -0.03 -0.52
C MET A 45 4.71 -0.96 -1.08
N LYS A 46 4.95 -1.51 -2.28
CA LYS A 46 3.99 -2.36 -3.00
C LYS A 46 2.62 -1.69 -3.21
N ILE A 47 2.62 -0.38 -3.30
CA ILE A 47 1.43 0.46 -3.46
C ILE A 47 0.58 0.02 -4.65
N LEU A 48 1.24 -0.30 -5.77
CA LEU A 48 0.59 -0.81 -6.98
C LEU A 48 0.38 -2.34 -6.97
N GLY A 49 0.64 -2.99 -5.84
CA GLY A 49 0.66 -4.44 -5.77
C GLY A 49 1.94 -5.04 -6.39
N GLY A 50 1.83 -6.23 -6.85
CA GLY A 50 2.94 -7.02 -7.39
C GLY A 50 3.40 -8.09 -6.40
N PRO A 51 3.89 -9.23 -6.88
CA PRO A 51 4.25 -10.37 -6.07
C PRO A 51 5.58 -10.17 -5.36
N ALA A 52 5.77 -10.95 -4.32
CA ALA A 52 7.10 -11.24 -3.81
C ALA A 52 7.91 -12.06 -4.83
N ASP A 53 7.23 -12.89 -5.62
CA ASP A 53 7.83 -13.74 -6.66
C ASP A 53 7.40 -13.26 -8.06
N TRP A 54 8.34 -12.71 -8.82
CA TRP A 54 8.13 -12.17 -10.17
C TRP A 54 7.84 -13.24 -11.24
N THR A 55 8.02 -14.52 -10.92
CA THR A 55 7.74 -15.63 -11.83
C THR A 55 6.26 -16.04 -11.80
N LYS A 56 5.55 -15.68 -10.76
CA LYS A 56 4.11 -15.91 -10.63
C LYS A 56 3.38 -14.66 -11.10
N GLY A 57 2.49 -14.80 -12.07
CA GLY A 57 1.70 -13.71 -12.64
C GLY A 57 1.17 -12.75 -11.59
N THR A 58 1.21 -11.47 -11.87
CA THR A 58 1.09 -10.44 -10.85
C THR A 58 -0.19 -9.69 -10.98
N ALA A 59 -1.00 -9.74 -9.95
CA ALA A 59 -2.02 -8.73 -9.78
C ALA A 59 -1.34 -7.38 -9.53
N ARG A 60 -1.53 -6.42 -10.44
CA ARG A 60 -1.03 -5.06 -10.34
C ARG A 60 -2.16 -4.08 -10.59
N LEU A 61 -2.26 -3.10 -9.73
CA LEU A 61 -3.18 -2.01 -9.89
C LEU A 61 -2.78 -1.13 -11.08
N SER A 62 -3.68 -1.00 -12.05
CA SER A 62 -3.46 -0.30 -13.31
C SER A 62 -4.74 0.43 -13.73
N GLY A 63 -4.73 1.12 -14.87
CA GLY A 63 -5.89 1.88 -15.31
C GLY A 63 -6.34 2.89 -14.24
N GLN A 64 -7.62 2.91 -13.92
CA GLN A 64 -8.19 3.79 -12.89
C GLN A 64 -7.74 3.47 -11.46
N ASP A 65 -7.33 2.22 -11.18
CA ASP A 65 -6.88 1.82 -9.85
C ASP A 65 -5.46 2.32 -9.54
N TYR A 66 -4.69 2.74 -10.54
CA TYR A 66 -3.30 3.22 -10.39
C TYR A 66 -3.19 4.46 -9.50
N GLU A 67 -3.92 5.51 -9.87
CA GLU A 67 -3.93 6.79 -9.12
C GLU A 67 -4.59 6.62 -7.76
N SER A 68 -5.66 5.83 -7.70
CA SER A 68 -6.34 5.51 -6.44
C SER A 68 -5.41 4.82 -5.45
N ALA A 69 -4.52 3.93 -5.91
CA ALA A 69 -3.55 3.27 -5.05
C ALA A 69 -2.51 4.25 -4.48
N ILE A 70 -2.03 5.19 -5.30
CA ILE A 70 -1.08 6.22 -4.84
C ILE A 70 -1.78 7.17 -3.85
N ARG A 71 -2.97 7.65 -4.17
CA ARG A 71 -3.76 8.51 -3.27
C ARG A 71 -4.05 7.81 -1.94
N TYR A 72 -4.41 6.53 -1.96
CA TYR A 72 -4.62 5.72 -0.76
C TYR A 72 -3.39 5.70 0.14
N ALA A 73 -2.21 5.43 -0.44
CA ALA A 73 -0.98 5.41 0.32
C ALA A 73 -0.61 6.79 0.91
N MET A 74 -0.91 7.87 0.18
CA MET A 74 -0.68 9.25 0.67
C MET A 74 -1.59 9.64 1.84
N GLU A 75 -2.71 8.96 2.04
CA GLU A 75 -3.62 9.21 3.16
C GLU A 75 -3.29 8.41 4.42
N LEU A 76 -2.31 7.52 4.37
CA LEU A 76 -1.93 6.75 5.55
C LEU A 76 -1.36 7.68 6.64
N PRO A 77 -1.84 7.56 7.88
CA PRO A 77 -1.41 8.45 8.96
C PRO A 77 0.09 8.37 9.18
N GLY A 78 0.77 9.53 9.20
CA GLY A 78 2.21 9.60 9.47
C GLY A 78 3.10 9.12 8.33
N ILE A 79 2.57 8.97 7.10
CA ILE A 79 3.37 8.60 5.93
C ILE A 79 4.57 9.54 5.74
N SER A 80 5.76 8.98 5.61
CA SER A 80 6.99 9.71 5.36
C SER A 80 7.39 9.68 3.88
N SER A 81 7.17 8.55 3.20
CA SER A 81 7.56 8.38 1.79
C SER A 81 6.79 7.26 1.12
N LEU A 82 6.70 7.33 -0.21
CA LEU A 82 6.13 6.30 -1.08
C LEU A 82 7.25 5.64 -1.90
N ASN A 83 7.31 4.32 -1.86
CA ASN A 83 8.17 3.54 -2.75
C ASN A 83 7.33 2.96 -3.89
N ILE A 84 7.34 3.62 -5.05
CA ILE A 84 6.55 3.27 -6.22
C ILE A 84 7.45 2.62 -7.28
N GLY A 85 7.17 1.35 -7.61
CA GLY A 85 7.83 0.68 -8.73
C GLY A 85 7.27 1.16 -10.07
N VAL A 86 8.08 1.82 -10.88
CA VAL A 86 7.73 2.27 -12.23
C VAL A 86 8.42 1.41 -13.29
N ARG A 87 7.76 1.20 -14.44
CA ARG A 87 8.25 0.36 -15.55
C ARG A 87 8.57 1.15 -16.82
N SER A 88 8.17 2.42 -16.87
CA SER A 88 8.40 3.31 -18.00
C SER A 88 8.44 4.77 -17.54
N LEU A 89 8.96 5.65 -18.40
CA LEU A 89 8.92 7.10 -18.16
C LEU A 89 7.48 7.60 -18.04
N ALA A 90 6.57 7.10 -18.86
CA ALA A 90 5.15 7.47 -18.77
C ALA A 90 4.51 7.09 -17.43
N GLU A 91 4.89 5.94 -16.85
CA GLU A 91 4.45 5.59 -15.47
C GLU A 91 5.07 6.50 -14.42
N LEU A 92 6.33 6.91 -14.58
CA LEU A 92 6.99 7.86 -13.69
C LEU A 92 6.28 9.21 -13.72
N ASP A 93 6.05 9.75 -14.92
CA ASP A 93 5.37 11.03 -15.10
C ASP A 93 3.95 10.99 -14.48
N ARG A 94 3.21 9.92 -14.75
CA ARG A 94 1.87 9.71 -14.16
C ARG A 94 1.90 9.63 -12.63
N ALA A 95 2.88 8.93 -12.06
CA ALA A 95 3.03 8.86 -10.60
C ALA A 95 3.33 10.26 -10.02
N ALA A 96 4.26 11.00 -10.64
CA ALA A 96 4.61 12.34 -10.23
C ALA A 96 3.42 13.30 -10.32
N GLU A 97 2.67 13.28 -11.43
CA GLU A 97 1.46 14.07 -11.61
C GLU A 97 0.41 13.75 -10.55
N THR A 98 0.19 12.45 -10.24
CA THR A 98 -0.76 12.03 -9.20
C THR A 98 -0.37 12.59 -7.83
N VAL A 99 0.92 12.57 -7.49
CA VAL A 99 1.42 13.12 -6.22
C VAL A 99 1.32 14.64 -6.19
N MET A 100 1.76 15.33 -7.25
CA MET A 100 1.72 16.79 -7.33
C MET A 100 0.29 17.37 -7.30
N ASN A 101 -0.67 16.65 -7.88
CA ASN A 101 -2.07 17.05 -7.94
C ASN A 101 -2.93 16.33 -6.88
N TYR A 102 -2.30 15.81 -5.83
CA TYR A 102 -3.00 15.06 -4.81
C TYR A 102 -4.18 15.81 -4.21
N LYS A 103 -5.30 15.09 -4.10
CA LYS A 103 -6.48 15.53 -3.36
C LYS A 103 -6.96 14.39 -2.47
N PRO A 104 -7.30 14.66 -1.21
CA PRO A 104 -7.90 13.67 -0.34
C PRO A 104 -9.15 13.06 -0.96
N PHE A 105 -9.42 11.79 -0.65
CA PHE A 105 -10.67 11.17 -1.05
C PHE A 105 -11.85 11.82 -0.34
N THR A 106 -12.95 12.02 -1.07
CA THR A 106 -14.25 12.27 -0.47
C THR A 106 -14.78 11.01 0.23
N ASP A 107 -15.79 11.16 1.08
CA ASP A 107 -16.41 10.00 1.76
C ASP A 107 -17.02 9.01 0.77
N GLU A 108 -17.57 9.50 -0.33
CA GLU A 108 -18.13 8.65 -1.38
C GLU A 108 -17.03 7.89 -2.14
N GLU A 109 -15.95 8.56 -2.52
CA GLU A 109 -14.77 7.90 -3.12
C GLU A 109 -14.17 6.84 -2.19
N ARG A 110 -14.11 7.10 -0.87
CA ARG A 110 -13.63 6.13 0.12
C ARG A 110 -14.50 4.86 0.15
N LYS A 111 -15.83 5.01 0.13
CA LYS A 111 -16.75 3.88 0.08
C LYS A 111 -16.59 3.07 -1.19
N GLN A 112 -16.45 3.74 -2.33
CA GLN A 112 -16.20 3.09 -3.61
C GLN A 112 -14.87 2.34 -3.62
N LEU A 113 -13.80 2.96 -3.10
CA LEU A 113 -12.48 2.35 -2.98
C LEU A 113 -12.50 1.13 -2.06
N GLU A 114 -13.20 1.21 -0.94
CA GLU A 114 -13.37 0.10 0.02
C GLU A 114 -14.09 -1.09 -0.65
N THR A 115 -15.15 -0.82 -1.39
CA THR A 115 -15.90 -1.84 -2.15
C THR A 115 -15.00 -2.46 -3.23
N ARG A 116 -14.32 -1.61 -4.00
CA ARG A 116 -13.38 -2.05 -5.04
C ARG A 116 -12.24 -2.89 -4.48
N GLY A 117 -11.67 -2.50 -3.35
CA GLY A 117 -10.62 -3.25 -2.66
C GLY A 117 -11.06 -4.65 -2.24
N LYS A 118 -12.26 -4.77 -1.66
CA LYS A 118 -12.85 -6.06 -1.29
C LYS A 118 -13.10 -6.98 -2.48
N GLU A 119 -13.55 -6.42 -3.59
CA GLU A 119 -13.77 -7.18 -4.82
C GLU A 119 -12.47 -7.72 -5.39
N LEU A 120 -11.46 -6.85 -5.53
CA LEU A 120 -10.17 -7.25 -6.05
C LEU A 120 -9.46 -8.25 -5.13
N ALA A 121 -9.60 -8.12 -3.82
CA ALA A 121 -8.99 -9.02 -2.84
C ALA A 121 -9.42 -10.48 -3.02
N LYS A 122 -10.66 -10.74 -3.49
CA LYS A 122 -11.16 -12.10 -3.74
C LYS A 122 -10.34 -12.88 -4.78
N ALA A 123 -9.80 -12.16 -5.77
CA ALA A 123 -9.01 -12.74 -6.86
C ALA A 123 -7.50 -12.50 -6.72
N TRP A 124 -7.08 -11.68 -5.75
CA TRP A 124 -5.69 -11.25 -5.61
C TRP A 124 -4.76 -12.36 -5.14
N GLY A 125 -5.26 -13.20 -4.25
CA GLY A 125 -4.49 -14.28 -3.64
C GLY A 125 -3.50 -13.80 -2.55
N ALA A 126 -2.88 -14.78 -1.90
CA ALA A 126 -1.91 -14.57 -0.81
C ALA A 126 -0.50 -14.28 -1.36
N VAL A 127 -0.33 -13.16 -2.08
CA VAL A 127 0.90 -12.81 -2.82
C VAL A 127 2.14 -12.62 -1.93
N TYR A 128 1.95 -12.42 -0.63
CA TYR A 128 3.04 -12.27 0.36
C TYR A 128 3.10 -13.45 1.35
N GLY A 129 2.55 -14.59 0.97
CA GLY A 129 2.39 -15.77 1.83
C GLY A 129 1.02 -15.82 2.50
N GLU A 130 0.73 -16.91 3.19
CA GLU A 130 -0.55 -17.06 3.88
C GLU A 130 -0.72 -15.98 4.96
N PRO A 131 -1.90 -15.35 5.02
CA PRO A 131 -2.19 -14.40 6.09
C PRO A 131 -2.14 -15.11 7.43
N THR A 132 -1.28 -14.63 8.32
CA THR A 132 -1.28 -15.12 9.71
C THR A 132 -2.46 -14.51 10.45
N THR A 133 -3.27 -15.35 11.03
CA THR A 133 -4.38 -14.96 11.94
C THR A 133 -3.86 -14.31 13.21
#